data_d621c6438d00be57626c59e89e50e8e6
#
_entry.id   d621c6438d00be57626c59e89e50e8e6
#
_cell.length_a   1.000
_cell.length_b   1.000
_cell.length_c   1.000
_cell.angle_alpha   90.00
_cell.angle_beta   90.00
_cell.angle_gamma   90.00
#
_symmetry.space_group_name_H-M   'P 1'
#
loop_
_entity.id
_entity.type
_entity.pdbx_description
1 polymer ?
#
loop_
_entity_poly.entity_id
_entity_poly.type
_entity_poly.pdbx_seq_one_letter_code
_entity_poly.pdbx_strand_id
1 'polypeptide(L)'
;MHISFSALPTKIKQLLALCALTIALPAQAQFRVEVTGVGLTQMPIAVATFRGEAQALQKIGAIVKADLERSGVFRSVDTAGAVLDESTRPDLAVWKQKSADSLVTGSVTPLADGRFDVRFRLWDTVRGQDLGGQNYAVTAGDLRLSAHRIADFVYEKLTGEKGIFSTRIAYVTKAGQRHTLWVADADGENAQSALASPEPIISPAWSPSGSQLAYVSFESRKPVIYSHDVASGKRKLIANFRGSNSAPAWSNDGRQIVATLSREGGSQLYVMDAGGGEPRRLTQSSSIDTEPAFSADGKTIFFVSDRGGAPQIYRMSAAGGNAERVTFNGNYNISPALSPDGKYMAYISRVGGAFKLQLMDLAGGTSAQITDTSADESPSFAPNSRLIVYATQQQGREALMTTTLDGKIKARLAGASGDIREPDWGPFSR
;
A
#
# COMPACT_ATOMS: atom_id res chain seq x y z
N MET A 1 19.40 -24.21 -56.59
CA MET A 1 20.34 -25.13 -55.93
C MET A 1 19.52 -25.95 -54.91
N HIS A 2 19.01 -27.12 -55.37
CA HIS A 2 18.21 -28.03 -54.55
C HIS A 2 19.16 -28.94 -53.79
N ILE A 3 19.20 -28.84 -52.48
CA ILE A 3 19.91 -29.79 -51.59
C ILE A 3 18.93 -30.90 -51.23
N SER A 4 19.19 -32.11 -51.76
CA SER A 4 18.41 -33.32 -51.48
C SER A 4 18.75 -33.89 -50.12
N PHE A 5 17.74 -34.09 -49.27
CA PHE A 5 17.84 -34.66 -47.89
C PHE A 5 17.92 -36.17 -47.80
N SER A 6 18.45 -36.86 -48.85
CA SER A 6 18.42 -38.32 -48.88
C SER A 6 19.67 -39.06 -48.40
N ALA A 7 20.66 -38.41 -47.77
CA ALA A 7 21.95 -39.03 -47.45
C ALA A 7 22.36 -38.96 -45.97
N LEU A 8 21.44 -39.07 -45.00
CA LEU A 8 21.79 -39.20 -43.58
C LEU A 8 21.61 -40.67 -43.11
N PRO A 9 22.61 -41.25 -42.49
CA PRO A 9 22.53 -42.65 -42.01
C PRO A 9 21.47 -42.86 -40.96
N THR A 10 20.80 -44.01 -41.00
CA THR A 10 19.61 -44.37 -40.19
C THR A 10 19.80 -44.15 -38.69
N LYS A 11 21.01 -44.28 -38.16
CA LYS A 11 21.35 -44.08 -36.72
C LYS A 11 21.23 -42.59 -36.33
N ILE A 12 21.48 -41.64 -37.20
CA ILE A 12 21.34 -40.19 -36.94
C ILE A 12 19.86 -39.79 -36.94
N LYS A 13 19.05 -40.41 -37.80
CA LYS A 13 17.58 -40.20 -37.80
C LYS A 13 16.91 -40.71 -36.53
N GLN A 14 17.42 -41.82 -35.95
CA GLN A 14 16.93 -42.35 -34.65
C GLN A 14 17.36 -41.49 -33.46
N LEU A 15 18.56 -40.86 -33.51
CA LEU A 15 19.04 -39.94 -32.50
C LEU A 15 18.25 -38.61 -32.49
N LEU A 16 17.91 -38.08 -33.66
CA LEU A 16 17.07 -36.92 -33.81
C LEU A 16 15.61 -37.17 -33.43
N ALA A 17 15.09 -38.38 -33.66
CA ALA A 17 13.75 -38.76 -33.18
C ALA A 17 13.71 -38.96 -31.65
N LEU A 18 14.84 -39.34 -31.01
CA LEU A 18 14.92 -39.51 -29.56
C LEU A 18 15.09 -38.16 -28.83
N CYS A 19 15.72 -37.17 -29.46
CA CYS A 19 15.81 -35.79 -28.92
C CYS A 19 14.52 -34.98 -29.04
N ALA A 20 13.56 -35.41 -29.88
CA ALA A 20 12.25 -34.73 -29.99
C ALA A 20 11.24 -35.21 -28.93
N LEU A 21 11.61 -36.20 -28.08
CA LEU A 21 10.81 -36.63 -26.93
C LEU A 21 11.28 -35.92 -25.65
N THR A 22 11.63 -34.63 -25.75
CA THR A 22 11.86 -33.77 -24.61
C THR A 22 10.54 -33.40 -23.95
N ILE A 23 10.25 -34.09 -22.86
CA ILE A 23 9.74 -33.53 -21.62
C ILE A 23 8.72 -32.41 -21.86
N ALA A 24 7.51 -32.80 -22.23
CA ALA A 24 6.33 -32.03 -21.87
C ALA A 24 6.15 -32.19 -20.34
N LEU A 25 6.93 -31.40 -19.58
CA LEU A 25 6.56 -31.09 -18.21
C LEU A 25 5.15 -30.50 -18.31
N PRO A 26 4.17 -31.00 -17.56
CA PRO A 26 2.89 -30.32 -17.46
C PRO A 26 3.22 -28.93 -16.92
N ALA A 27 3.13 -27.92 -17.77
CA ALA A 27 3.05 -26.55 -17.30
C ALA A 27 1.84 -26.53 -16.37
N GLN A 28 2.07 -26.54 -15.08
CA GLN A 28 1.03 -26.21 -14.11
C GLN A 28 0.61 -24.80 -14.49
N ALA A 29 -0.49 -24.65 -15.17
CA ALA A 29 -1.11 -23.38 -15.45
C ALA A 29 -1.44 -22.79 -14.09
N GLN A 30 -0.51 -22.00 -13.57
CA GLN A 30 -0.71 -21.15 -12.43
C GLN A 30 -1.86 -20.24 -12.83
N PHE A 31 -2.95 -20.26 -12.09
CA PHE A 31 -4.10 -19.41 -12.32
C PHE A 31 -3.65 -17.96 -12.08
N ARG A 32 -3.19 -17.31 -13.15
CA ARG A 32 -2.78 -15.91 -13.14
C ARG A 32 -3.96 -15.11 -13.69
N VAL A 33 -4.71 -14.50 -12.81
CA VAL A 33 -5.66 -13.46 -13.20
C VAL A 33 -4.85 -12.18 -13.35
N GLU A 34 -4.62 -11.74 -14.58
CA GLU A 34 -4.09 -10.40 -14.83
C GLU A 34 -5.19 -9.40 -14.50
N VAL A 35 -4.99 -8.65 -13.41
CA VAL A 35 -5.84 -7.53 -13.04
C VAL A 35 -5.43 -6.35 -13.91
N THR A 36 -5.91 -6.29 -15.13
CA THR A 36 -5.69 -5.18 -16.06
C THR A 36 -7.02 -4.61 -16.51
N GLY A 37 -7.29 -3.37 -16.09
CA GLY A 37 -8.23 -2.50 -16.81
C GLY A 37 -9.68 -2.53 -16.34
N VAL A 38 -10.35 -1.49 -16.71
CA VAL A 38 -11.77 -1.14 -16.48
C VAL A 38 -12.69 -2.32 -16.77
N GLY A 39 -13.44 -2.79 -15.76
CA GLY A 39 -14.50 -3.78 -15.93
C GLY A 39 -14.21 -5.18 -15.40
N LEU A 40 -13.27 -5.32 -14.47
CA LEU A 40 -12.96 -6.61 -13.83
C LEU A 40 -14.17 -7.19 -13.12
N THR A 41 -14.53 -8.40 -13.52
CA THR A 41 -15.46 -9.24 -12.77
C THR A 41 -14.75 -9.64 -11.48
N GLN A 42 -15.25 -9.17 -10.32
CA GLN A 42 -14.73 -9.56 -9.03
C GLN A 42 -14.80 -11.08 -8.86
N MET A 43 -13.74 -11.68 -8.30
CA MET A 43 -13.69 -13.12 -8.01
C MET A 43 -14.62 -13.45 -6.84
N PRO A 44 -15.60 -14.34 -7.03
CA PRO A 44 -16.50 -14.71 -5.94
C PRO A 44 -15.80 -15.66 -4.97
N ILE A 45 -15.73 -15.25 -3.71
CA ILE A 45 -15.08 -16.01 -2.63
C ILE A 45 -16.02 -16.19 -1.44
N ALA A 46 -16.08 -17.39 -0.88
CA ALA A 46 -16.73 -17.67 0.39
C ALA A 46 -15.69 -17.75 1.50
N VAL A 47 -15.93 -17.08 2.62
CA VAL A 47 -15.12 -17.20 3.84
C VAL A 47 -16.04 -17.74 4.92
N ALA A 48 -15.84 -18.98 5.34
CA ALA A 48 -16.64 -19.61 6.39
C ALA A 48 -16.34 -18.99 7.76
N THR A 49 -17.27 -19.13 8.69
CA THR A 49 -17.00 -18.88 10.11
C THR A 49 -15.99 -19.93 10.59
N PHE A 50 -14.88 -19.51 11.18
CA PHE A 50 -13.86 -20.42 11.67
C PHE A 50 -14.35 -21.17 12.92
N ARG A 51 -14.12 -22.47 12.95
CA ARG A 51 -14.49 -23.26 14.15
C ARG A 51 -13.74 -22.73 15.37
N GLY A 52 -14.46 -22.50 16.45
CA GLY A 52 -13.91 -22.02 17.73
C GLY A 52 -13.67 -20.51 17.81
N GLU A 53 -13.84 -19.73 16.74
CA GLU A 53 -13.61 -18.27 16.80
C GLU A 53 -14.60 -17.52 17.72
N ALA A 54 -15.73 -18.12 18.09
CA ALA A 54 -16.66 -17.54 19.05
C ALA A 54 -16.05 -17.38 20.45
N GLN A 55 -15.01 -18.16 20.78
CA GLN A 55 -14.27 -18.11 22.05
C GLN A 55 -13.06 -17.15 21.96
N ALA A 56 -12.72 -16.67 20.77
CA ALA A 56 -11.64 -15.73 20.57
C ALA A 56 -12.15 -14.29 20.64
N LEU A 57 -11.26 -13.35 21.00
CA LEU A 57 -11.59 -11.91 21.04
C LEU A 57 -11.84 -11.32 19.66
N GLN A 58 -11.41 -12.00 18.62
CA GLN A 58 -11.50 -11.55 17.22
C GLN A 58 -12.21 -12.60 16.34
N LYS A 59 -13.09 -12.14 15.46
CA LYS A 59 -13.76 -12.97 14.48
C LYS A 59 -12.90 -13.06 13.22
N ILE A 60 -12.01 -14.05 13.17
CA ILE A 60 -10.98 -14.20 12.13
C ILE A 60 -11.61 -14.25 10.73
N GLY A 61 -12.63 -15.08 10.52
CA GLY A 61 -13.30 -15.20 9.22
C GLY A 61 -13.91 -13.88 8.74
N ALA A 62 -14.49 -13.08 9.66
CA ALA A 62 -15.06 -11.78 9.30
C ALA A 62 -13.99 -10.75 8.88
N ILE A 63 -12.83 -10.73 9.55
CA ILE A 63 -11.71 -9.85 9.20
C ILE A 63 -11.15 -10.24 7.82
N VAL A 64 -10.88 -11.53 7.59
CA VAL A 64 -10.42 -12.04 6.29
C VAL A 64 -11.38 -11.64 5.16
N LYS A 65 -12.68 -11.82 5.39
CA LYS A 65 -13.72 -11.43 4.43
C LYS A 65 -13.66 -9.93 4.10
N ALA A 66 -13.63 -9.07 5.13
CA ALA A 66 -13.59 -7.61 4.97
C ALA A 66 -12.34 -7.13 4.24
N ASP A 67 -11.17 -7.73 4.52
CA ASP A 67 -9.93 -7.44 3.83
C ASP A 67 -10.01 -7.74 2.34
N LEU A 68 -10.46 -8.93 1.99
CA LEU A 68 -10.59 -9.36 0.60
C LEU A 68 -11.58 -8.49 -0.18
N GLU A 69 -12.74 -8.14 0.40
CA GLU A 69 -13.71 -7.23 -0.20
C GLU A 69 -13.11 -5.84 -0.45
N ARG A 70 -12.37 -5.28 0.53
CA ARG A 70 -11.76 -3.96 0.44
C ARG A 70 -10.70 -3.86 -0.65
N SER A 71 -10.06 -4.97 -1.02
CA SER A 71 -9.12 -5.00 -2.15
C SER A 71 -9.75 -4.63 -3.50
N GLY A 72 -11.07 -4.75 -3.60
CA GLY A 72 -11.81 -4.57 -4.85
C GLY A 72 -11.73 -5.76 -5.81
N VAL A 73 -10.88 -6.73 -5.54
CA VAL A 73 -10.65 -7.91 -6.40
C VAL A 73 -11.67 -9.00 -6.12
N PHE A 74 -12.18 -9.09 -4.88
CA PHE A 74 -13.07 -10.16 -4.46
C PHE A 74 -14.48 -9.66 -4.17
N ARG A 75 -15.45 -10.53 -4.44
CA ARG A 75 -16.84 -10.39 -4.03
C ARG A 75 -17.20 -11.55 -3.10
N SER A 76 -17.67 -11.23 -1.91
CA SER A 76 -18.08 -12.27 -0.96
C SER A 76 -19.35 -12.98 -1.40
N VAL A 77 -19.34 -14.29 -1.20
CA VAL A 77 -20.51 -15.17 -1.31
C VAL A 77 -21.01 -15.48 0.09
N ASP A 78 -22.32 -15.38 0.29
CA ASP A 78 -22.94 -15.67 1.58
C ASP A 78 -22.76 -17.13 1.98
N THR A 79 -22.20 -17.34 3.16
CA THR A 79 -21.98 -18.67 3.75
C THR A 79 -23.16 -19.17 4.58
N ALA A 80 -24.21 -18.34 4.78
CA ALA A 80 -25.33 -18.62 5.67
C ALA A 80 -24.89 -19.04 7.09
N GLY A 81 -23.77 -18.47 7.57
CA GLY A 81 -23.20 -18.78 8.88
C GLY A 81 -22.53 -20.14 8.99
N ALA A 82 -22.21 -20.81 7.86
CA ALA A 82 -21.54 -22.11 7.90
C ALA A 82 -20.22 -22.04 8.68
N VAL A 83 -20.07 -22.93 9.66
CA VAL A 83 -18.86 -23.12 10.46
C VAL A 83 -18.08 -24.28 9.88
N LEU A 84 -16.88 -24.01 9.34
CA LEU A 84 -16.05 -25.02 8.68
C LEU A 84 -14.60 -24.92 9.18
N ASP A 85 -14.00 -26.06 9.47
CA ASP A 85 -12.59 -26.17 9.83
C ASP A 85 -11.72 -26.53 8.61
N GLU A 86 -10.41 -26.42 8.80
CA GLU A 86 -9.41 -26.70 7.78
C GLU A 86 -9.06 -28.19 7.65
N SER A 87 -9.43 -29.01 8.61
CA SER A 87 -9.06 -30.43 8.68
C SER A 87 -9.99 -31.32 7.87
N THR A 88 -11.23 -30.89 7.70
CA THR A 88 -12.27 -31.62 6.97
C THR A 88 -12.44 -31.04 5.57
N ARG A 89 -12.31 -31.90 4.54
CA ARG A 89 -12.59 -31.47 3.16
C ARG A 89 -14.08 -31.15 3.02
N PRO A 90 -14.43 -29.90 2.67
CA PRO A 90 -15.83 -29.54 2.47
C PRO A 90 -16.39 -30.15 1.18
N ASP A 91 -17.71 -30.27 1.08
CA ASP A 91 -18.37 -30.56 -0.18
C ASP A 91 -18.26 -29.33 -1.11
N LEU A 92 -17.24 -29.32 -1.96
CA LEU A 92 -16.94 -28.21 -2.87
C LEU A 92 -18.03 -28.01 -3.94
N ALA A 93 -18.83 -29.05 -4.26
CA ALA A 93 -19.91 -28.92 -5.22
C ALA A 93 -21.00 -27.99 -4.70
N VAL A 94 -21.29 -28.02 -3.41
CA VAL A 94 -22.25 -27.12 -2.76
C VAL A 94 -21.85 -25.68 -2.91
N TRP A 95 -20.54 -25.36 -2.71
CA TRP A 95 -20.00 -24.00 -2.82
C TRP A 95 -19.96 -23.50 -4.25
N LYS A 96 -19.63 -24.38 -5.20
CA LYS A 96 -19.73 -24.09 -6.64
C LYS A 96 -21.18 -23.77 -7.05
N GLN A 97 -22.16 -24.49 -6.54
CA GLN A 97 -23.60 -24.20 -6.79
C GLN A 97 -24.00 -22.83 -6.21
N LYS A 98 -23.41 -22.40 -5.11
CA LYS A 98 -23.57 -21.04 -4.55
C LYS A 98 -22.79 -19.97 -5.31
N SER A 99 -22.16 -20.30 -6.43
CA SER A 99 -21.33 -19.40 -7.24
C SER A 99 -20.13 -18.81 -6.48
N ALA A 100 -19.54 -19.58 -5.56
CA ALA A 100 -18.25 -19.28 -4.98
C ALA A 100 -17.15 -20.01 -5.78
N ASP A 101 -16.19 -19.31 -6.33
CA ASP A 101 -15.06 -19.90 -7.05
C ASP A 101 -13.97 -20.40 -6.09
N SER A 102 -13.92 -19.82 -4.91
CA SER A 102 -13.00 -20.18 -3.84
C SER A 102 -13.67 -20.20 -2.48
N LEU A 103 -13.16 -21.02 -1.56
CA LEU A 103 -13.65 -21.14 -0.20
C LEU A 103 -12.47 -21.11 0.79
N VAL A 104 -12.60 -20.31 1.84
CA VAL A 104 -11.68 -20.30 2.98
C VAL A 104 -12.36 -20.96 4.17
N THR A 105 -11.70 -21.95 4.77
CA THR A 105 -12.12 -22.65 5.99
C THR A 105 -11.05 -22.54 7.06
N GLY A 106 -11.39 -22.66 8.34
CA GLY A 106 -10.37 -22.58 9.38
C GLY A 106 -10.87 -22.82 10.79
N SER A 107 -9.93 -22.82 11.73
CA SER A 107 -10.19 -23.00 13.15
C SER A 107 -9.33 -22.08 14.01
N VAL A 108 -9.84 -21.78 15.21
CA VAL A 108 -9.14 -21.03 16.27
C VAL A 108 -9.25 -21.84 17.54
N THR A 109 -8.13 -22.32 18.07
CA THR A 109 -8.10 -23.19 19.24
C THR A 109 -7.21 -22.58 20.34
N PRO A 110 -7.72 -22.37 21.57
CA PRO A 110 -6.87 -21.97 22.68
C PRO A 110 -5.82 -23.03 22.99
N LEU A 111 -4.59 -22.60 23.26
CA LEU A 111 -3.49 -23.45 23.69
C LEU A 111 -3.31 -23.36 25.20
N ALA A 112 -2.68 -24.38 25.80
CA ALA A 112 -2.46 -24.45 27.24
C ALA A 112 -1.56 -23.32 27.80
N ASP A 113 -0.75 -22.71 26.97
CA ASP A 113 0.13 -21.59 27.32
C ASP A 113 -0.52 -20.20 27.17
N GLY A 114 -1.83 -20.13 26.90
CA GLY A 114 -2.60 -18.90 26.74
C GLY A 114 -2.54 -18.29 25.33
N ARG A 115 -1.82 -18.91 24.40
CA ARG A 115 -1.85 -18.54 22.97
C ARG A 115 -3.05 -19.17 22.27
N PHE A 116 -3.18 -18.86 20.98
CA PHE A 116 -4.18 -19.43 20.08
C PHE A 116 -3.47 -20.08 18.90
N ASP A 117 -3.93 -21.26 18.51
CA ASP A 117 -3.57 -21.93 17.25
C ASP A 117 -4.65 -21.57 16.22
N VAL A 118 -4.28 -20.75 15.25
CA VAL A 118 -5.14 -20.30 14.13
C VAL A 118 -4.71 -21.08 12.90
N ARG A 119 -5.63 -21.86 12.33
CA ARG A 119 -5.40 -22.66 11.14
C ARG A 119 -6.40 -22.31 10.06
N PHE A 120 -5.98 -22.39 8.80
CA PHE A 120 -6.88 -22.18 7.67
C PHE A 120 -6.46 -23.01 6.46
N ARG A 121 -7.42 -23.15 5.53
CA ARG A 121 -7.20 -23.76 4.24
C ARG A 121 -8.02 -23.05 3.16
N LEU A 122 -7.42 -22.90 1.99
CA LEU A 122 -8.03 -22.33 0.80
C LEU A 122 -8.34 -23.44 -0.19
N TRP A 123 -9.55 -23.42 -0.75
CA TRP A 123 -10.07 -24.39 -1.71
C TRP A 123 -10.46 -23.70 -3.01
N ASP A 124 -10.12 -24.31 -4.15
CA ASP A 124 -10.69 -24.00 -5.47
C ASP A 124 -11.95 -24.87 -5.64
N THR A 125 -13.12 -24.26 -5.64
CA THR A 125 -14.40 -24.97 -5.74
C THR A 125 -14.71 -25.37 -7.18
N VAL A 126 -14.16 -24.66 -8.16
CA VAL A 126 -14.36 -24.89 -9.59
C VAL A 126 -13.61 -26.14 -10.03
N ARG A 127 -12.33 -26.26 -9.62
CA ARG A 127 -11.47 -27.40 -9.94
C ARG A 127 -11.52 -28.52 -8.91
N GLY A 128 -12.12 -28.25 -7.76
CA GLY A 128 -12.20 -29.22 -6.66
C GLY A 128 -10.85 -29.46 -5.98
N GLN A 129 -9.96 -28.46 -5.94
CA GLN A 129 -8.58 -28.60 -5.47
C GLN A 129 -8.35 -27.88 -4.13
N ASP A 130 -7.42 -28.42 -3.37
CA ASP A 130 -6.82 -27.79 -2.21
C ASP A 130 -5.67 -26.88 -2.69
N LEU A 131 -5.77 -25.57 -2.41
CA LEU A 131 -4.75 -24.56 -2.75
C LEU A 131 -3.74 -24.35 -1.62
N GLY A 132 -3.86 -25.08 -0.52
CA GLY A 132 -3.01 -25.02 0.64
C GLY A 132 -3.58 -24.20 1.79
N GLY A 133 -2.80 -24.08 2.85
CA GLY A 133 -3.14 -23.35 4.06
C GLY A 133 -1.92 -23.22 4.95
N GLN A 134 -2.08 -22.53 6.07
CA GLN A 134 -1.03 -22.32 7.07
C GLN A 134 -1.61 -22.41 8.48
N ASN A 135 -0.73 -22.37 9.47
CA ASN A 135 -1.10 -22.25 10.88
C ASN A 135 -0.23 -21.21 11.57
N TYR A 136 -0.79 -20.55 12.57
CA TYR A 136 -0.14 -19.53 13.38
C TYR A 136 -0.40 -19.77 14.86
N ALA A 137 0.65 -19.93 15.66
CA ALA A 137 0.53 -19.91 17.12
C ALA A 137 0.78 -18.48 17.61
N VAL A 138 -0.28 -17.77 18.00
CA VAL A 138 -0.25 -16.33 18.25
C VAL A 138 -0.83 -15.98 19.63
N THR A 139 -0.45 -14.81 20.16
CA THR A 139 -1.08 -14.25 21.36
C THR A 139 -2.48 -13.71 21.04
N ALA A 140 -3.29 -13.46 22.06
CA ALA A 140 -4.61 -12.86 21.88
C ALA A 140 -4.54 -11.49 21.16
N GLY A 141 -3.48 -10.70 21.40
CA GLY A 141 -3.24 -9.42 20.74
C GLY A 141 -2.91 -9.54 19.24
N ASP A 142 -2.33 -10.68 18.81
CA ASP A 142 -1.91 -10.91 17.43
C ASP A 142 -2.97 -11.65 16.58
N LEU A 143 -4.11 -12.00 17.17
CA LEU A 143 -5.19 -12.68 16.42
C LEU A 143 -5.63 -11.90 15.19
N ARG A 144 -5.74 -10.57 15.31
CA ARG A 144 -6.09 -9.71 14.19
C ARG A 144 -5.04 -9.74 13.09
N LEU A 145 -3.76 -9.63 13.44
CA LEU A 145 -2.65 -9.75 12.49
C LEU A 145 -2.64 -11.12 11.78
N SER A 146 -3.01 -12.20 12.47
CA SER A 146 -3.12 -13.51 11.84
C SER A 146 -4.24 -13.56 10.79
N ALA A 147 -5.37 -12.88 11.02
CA ALA A 147 -6.43 -12.76 10.03
C ALA A 147 -5.97 -11.99 8.77
N HIS A 148 -5.25 -10.88 8.94
CA HIS A 148 -4.66 -10.12 7.84
C HIS A 148 -3.65 -10.96 7.04
N ARG A 149 -2.82 -11.76 7.70
CA ARG A 149 -1.89 -12.71 7.02
C ARG A 149 -2.61 -13.81 6.25
N ILE A 150 -3.75 -14.28 6.75
CA ILE A 150 -4.62 -15.21 6.01
C ILE A 150 -5.15 -14.53 4.75
N ALA A 151 -5.64 -13.31 4.86
CA ALA A 151 -6.10 -12.54 3.71
C ALA A 151 -4.96 -12.29 2.70
N ASP A 152 -3.75 -11.97 3.16
CA ASP A 152 -2.56 -11.83 2.29
C ASP A 152 -2.26 -13.13 1.54
N PHE A 153 -2.26 -14.27 2.24
CA PHE A 153 -2.06 -15.57 1.61
C PHE A 153 -3.11 -15.87 0.55
N VAL A 154 -4.38 -15.67 0.86
CA VAL A 154 -5.51 -15.91 -0.07
C VAL A 154 -5.38 -15.00 -1.29
N TYR A 155 -5.10 -13.71 -1.07
CA TYR A 155 -4.90 -12.73 -2.13
C TYR A 155 -3.76 -13.16 -3.06
N GLU A 156 -2.59 -13.48 -2.50
CA GLU A 156 -1.41 -13.88 -3.27
C GLU A 156 -1.63 -15.18 -4.04
N LYS A 157 -2.28 -16.17 -3.42
CA LYS A 157 -2.59 -17.45 -4.09
C LYS A 157 -3.53 -17.31 -5.27
N LEU A 158 -4.50 -16.40 -5.19
CA LEU A 158 -5.52 -16.23 -6.22
C LEU A 158 -5.14 -15.20 -7.28
N THR A 159 -4.31 -14.19 -6.94
CA THR A 159 -3.93 -13.11 -7.87
C THR A 159 -2.49 -13.22 -8.38
N GLY A 160 -1.62 -13.93 -7.66
CA GLY A 160 -0.17 -13.94 -7.92
C GLY A 160 0.57 -12.69 -7.41
N GLU A 161 -0.13 -11.75 -6.75
CA GLU A 161 0.45 -10.53 -6.21
C GLU A 161 0.42 -10.56 -4.67
N LYS A 162 1.41 -9.93 -4.03
CA LYS A 162 1.44 -9.86 -2.56
C LYS A 162 0.23 -9.12 -2.01
N GLY A 163 -0.39 -9.67 -0.97
CA GLY A 163 -1.41 -9.00 -0.18
C GLY A 163 -0.82 -7.85 0.64
N ILE A 164 -1.69 -6.92 1.06
CA ILE A 164 -1.30 -5.69 1.77
C ILE A 164 -1.99 -5.57 3.12
N PHE A 165 -2.75 -6.58 3.53
CA PHE A 165 -3.65 -6.47 4.68
C PHE A 165 -2.90 -6.48 6.01
N SER A 166 -1.74 -7.17 6.09
CA SER A 166 -0.85 -7.14 7.26
C SER A 166 0.09 -5.94 7.30
N THR A 167 -0.06 -4.96 6.39
CA THR A 167 0.71 -3.71 6.42
C THR A 167 0.10 -2.70 7.40
N ARG A 168 0.73 -1.55 7.57
CA ARG A 168 0.29 -0.51 8.50
C ARG A 168 0.14 0.85 7.82
N ILE A 169 -0.71 1.71 8.37
CA ILE A 169 -0.89 3.10 7.95
C ILE A 169 -0.52 4.00 9.12
N ALA A 170 0.26 5.05 8.85
CA ALA A 170 0.48 6.16 9.75
C ALA A 170 -0.47 7.31 9.37
N TYR A 171 -0.98 8.06 10.34
CA TYR A 171 -1.77 9.27 10.11
C TYR A 171 -1.75 10.17 11.34
N VAL A 172 -2.18 11.40 11.19
CA VAL A 172 -2.28 12.38 12.27
C VAL A 172 -3.72 12.70 12.57
N THR A 173 -4.05 12.84 13.85
CA THR A 173 -5.34 13.42 14.27
C THR A 173 -5.13 14.69 15.08
N LYS A 174 -6.09 15.62 14.98
CA LYS A 174 -6.21 16.77 15.85
C LYS A 174 -7.51 16.69 16.63
N ALA A 175 -7.40 16.74 17.97
CA ALA A 175 -8.54 16.80 18.88
C ALA A 175 -8.32 17.96 19.87
N GLY A 176 -9.04 19.05 19.67
CA GLY A 176 -8.78 20.31 20.38
C GLY A 176 -7.38 20.85 20.08
N GLN A 177 -6.53 20.94 21.10
CA GLN A 177 -5.12 21.35 20.95
C GLN A 177 -4.16 20.16 20.93
N ARG A 178 -4.66 18.94 20.94
CA ARG A 178 -3.82 17.73 20.94
C ARG A 178 -3.68 17.18 19.54
N HIS A 179 -2.46 17.04 19.06
CA HIS A 179 -2.09 16.35 17.85
C HIS A 179 -1.53 14.97 18.20
N THR A 180 -1.95 13.94 17.50
CA THR A 180 -1.47 12.57 17.76
C THR A 180 -1.09 11.91 16.45
N LEU A 181 0.15 11.40 16.38
CA LEU A 181 0.63 10.51 15.34
C LEU A 181 0.22 9.09 15.70
N TRP A 182 -0.55 8.46 14.83
CA TRP A 182 -1.06 7.12 14.98
C TRP A 182 -0.38 6.15 14.02
N VAL A 183 -0.30 4.91 14.43
CA VAL A 183 0.01 3.76 13.58
C VAL A 183 -1.12 2.76 13.76
N ALA A 184 -1.79 2.40 12.67
CA ALA A 184 -2.91 1.47 12.64
C ALA A 184 -2.66 0.32 11.66
N ASP A 185 -3.46 -0.74 11.73
CA ASP A 185 -3.55 -1.76 10.69
C ASP A 185 -4.05 -1.15 9.37
N ALA A 186 -3.84 -1.82 8.26
CA ALA A 186 -4.20 -1.31 6.92
C ALA A 186 -5.71 -1.04 6.73
N ASP A 187 -6.56 -1.56 7.62
CA ASP A 187 -7.99 -1.29 7.65
C ASP A 187 -8.40 -0.15 8.59
N GLY A 188 -7.42 0.48 9.25
CA GLY A 188 -7.61 1.59 10.18
C GLY A 188 -7.89 1.19 11.63
N GLU A 189 -8.11 -0.09 11.89
CA GLU A 189 -8.31 -0.60 13.25
C GLU A 189 -6.98 -0.75 14.02
N ASN A 190 -7.06 -1.11 15.30
CA ASN A 190 -5.92 -1.34 16.18
C ASN A 190 -4.93 -0.16 16.22
N ALA A 191 -5.44 1.07 16.10
CA ALA A 191 -4.64 2.28 16.09
C ALA A 191 -3.90 2.48 17.42
N GLN A 192 -2.59 2.62 17.36
CA GLN A 192 -1.74 2.87 18.51
C GLN A 192 -1.11 4.26 18.39
N SER A 193 -1.12 5.03 19.48
CA SER A 193 -0.49 6.35 19.54
C SER A 193 1.02 6.19 19.57
N ALA A 194 1.70 6.58 18.48
CA ALA A 194 3.15 6.64 18.44
C ALA A 194 3.68 7.88 19.16
N LEU A 195 2.99 9.01 19.01
CA LEU A 195 3.34 10.28 19.65
C LEU A 195 2.09 11.14 19.87
N ALA A 196 2.03 11.83 21.00
CA ALA A 196 1.04 12.86 21.25
C ALA A 196 1.74 14.17 21.66
N SER A 197 1.29 15.30 21.13
CA SER A 197 1.88 16.63 21.35
C SER A 197 0.78 17.70 21.43
N PRO A 198 0.94 18.75 22.24
CA PRO A 198 0.09 19.92 22.17
C PRO A 198 0.38 20.75 20.89
N GLU A 199 1.56 20.60 20.31
CA GLU A 199 1.98 21.30 19.10
C GLU A 199 1.72 20.43 17.84
N PRO A 200 1.56 21.04 16.66
CA PRO A 200 1.31 20.31 15.43
C PRO A 200 2.36 19.22 15.13
N ILE A 201 1.87 18.11 14.61
CA ILE A 201 2.64 17.04 13.99
C ILE A 201 2.10 16.94 12.57
N ILE A 202 2.97 16.96 11.55
CA ILE A 202 2.58 16.88 10.14
C ILE A 202 3.56 16.02 9.33
N SER A 203 3.18 15.65 8.12
CA SER A 203 4.00 14.97 7.09
C SER A 203 4.69 13.70 7.60
N PRO A 204 3.96 12.74 8.19
CA PRO A 204 4.54 11.44 8.50
C PRO A 204 4.95 10.73 7.21
N ALA A 205 6.11 10.06 7.25
CA ALA A 205 6.65 9.30 6.12
C ALA A 205 7.33 8.03 6.62
N TRP A 206 6.86 6.86 6.17
CA TRP A 206 7.44 5.58 6.50
C TRP A 206 8.82 5.40 5.89
N SER A 207 9.76 4.87 6.67
CA SER A 207 10.99 4.33 6.10
C SER A 207 10.69 3.07 5.26
N PRO A 208 11.49 2.76 4.24
CA PRO A 208 11.30 1.55 3.41
C PRO A 208 11.39 0.24 4.19
N SER A 209 11.98 0.26 5.38
CA SER A 209 12.03 -0.89 6.29
C SER A 209 10.76 -1.09 7.11
N GLY A 210 9.87 -0.07 7.19
CA GLY A 210 8.71 -0.07 8.07
C GLY A 210 9.03 0.02 9.56
N SER A 211 10.30 0.26 9.93
CA SER A 211 10.71 0.35 11.34
C SER A 211 10.71 1.78 11.88
N GLN A 212 10.75 2.78 11.00
CA GLN A 212 10.82 4.19 11.38
C GLN A 212 9.78 5.04 10.65
N LEU A 213 9.38 6.13 11.31
CA LEU A 213 8.58 7.22 10.75
C LEU A 213 9.39 8.52 10.83
N ALA A 214 9.60 9.19 9.71
CA ALA A 214 9.99 10.59 9.73
C ALA A 214 8.72 11.45 9.84
N TYR A 215 8.77 12.56 10.52
CA TYR A 215 7.66 13.52 10.60
C TYR A 215 8.16 14.89 11.02
N VAL A 216 7.35 15.90 10.79
CA VAL A 216 7.59 17.27 11.23
C VAL A 216 6.91 17.53 12.57
N SER A 217 7.65 18.09 13.52
CA SER A 217 7.11 18.50 14.84
C SER A 217 7.33 20.00 15.06
N PHE A 218 6.34 20.65 15.67
CA PHE A 218 6.43 22.05 16.08
C PHE A 218 6.73 22.24 17.57
N GLU A 219 7.09 21.18 18.29
CA GLU A 219 7.45 21.24 19.73
C GLU A 219 8.50 22.30 20.07
N SER A 220 9.42 22.58 19.15
CA SER A 220 10.45 23.62 19.31
C SER A 220 10.00 25.01 18.85
N ARG A 221 8.69 25.24 18.69
CA ARG A 221 8.05 26.48 18.18
C ARG A 221 8.46 26.85 16.74
N LYS A 222 9.08 25.92 16.04
CA LYS A 222 9.34 25.95 14.60
C LYS A 222 9.29 24.53 14.06
N PRO A 223 9.03 24.33 12.76
CA PRO A 223 9.03 23.00 12.18
C PRO A 223 10.43 22.40 12.17
N VAL A 224 10.57 21.20 12.73
CA VAL A 224 11.78 20.37 12.75
C VAL A 224 11.43 18.94 12.40
N ILE A 225 12.38 18.20 11.82
CA ILE A 225 12.14 16.82 11.39
C ILE A 225 12.76 15.85 12.41
N TYR A 226 11.93 14.91 12.86
CA TYR A 226 12.34 13.77 13.68
C TYR A 226 12.20 12.48 12.87
N SER A 227 13.03 11.49 13.20
CA SER A 227 12.80 10.07 12.96
C SER A 227 12.38 9.42 14.26
N HIS A 228 11.39 8.54 14.20
CA HIS A 228 10.79 7.83 15.32
C HIS A 228 10.85 6.33 15.05
N ASP A 229 11.52 5.57 15.90
CA ASP A 229 11.52 4.11 15.86
C ASP A 229 10.20 3.59 16.43
N VAL A 230 9.41 2.94 15.59
CA VAL A 230 8.02 2.57 15.92
C VAL A 230 7.94 1.51 17.02
N ALA A 231 8.92 0.62 17.12
CA ALA A 231 8.92 -0.45 18.12
C ALA A 231 9.34 0.04 19.51
N SER A 232 10.37 0.89 19.56
CA SER A 232 10.92 1.36 20.85
C SER A 232 10.39 2.72 21.30
N GLY A 233 9.72 3.48 20.41
CA GLY A 233 9.29 4.84 20.67
C GLY A 233 10.45 5.86 20.71
N LYS A 234 11.68 5.45 20.42
CA LYS A 234 12.84 6.35 20.44
C LYS A 234 12.79 7.34 19.28
N ARG A 235 13.08 8.59 19.59
CA ARG A 235 13.09 9.69 18.62
C ARG A 235 14.51 10.20 18.40
N LYS A 236 14.81 10.58 17.16
CA LYS A 236 16.06 11.20 16.76
C LYS A 236 15.77 12.46 15.96
N LEU A 237 16.39 13.57 16.32
CA LEU A 237 16.31 14.82 15.57
C LEU A 237 17.13 14.69 14.28
N ILE A 238 16.49 14.85 13.13
CA ILE A 238 17.11 14.71 11.80
C ILE A 238 17.45 16.07 11.21
N ALA A 239 16.52 17.03 11.27
CA ALA A 239 16.76 18.39 10.75
C ALA A 239 16.19 19.45 11.69
N ASN A 240 17.08 20.36 12.11
CA ASN A 240 16.77 21.54 12.93
C ASN A 240 17.57 22.77 12.43
N PHE A 241 17.54 23.00 11.13
CA PHE A 241 18.23 24.11 10.52
C PHE A 241 17.45 25.42 10.69
N ARG A 242 18.09 26.54 10.42
CA ARG A 242 17.44 27.86 10.42
C ARG A 242 16.24 27.83 9.47
N GLY A 243 15.13 28.47 9.84
CA GLY A 243 13.91 28.50 9.08
C GLY A 243 13.06 27.23 9.19
N SER A 244 12.29 26.93 8.16
CA SER A 244 11.42 25.76 8.08
C SER A 244 12.19 24.50 7.70
N ASN A 245 11.82 23.37 8.31
CA ASN A 245 12.30 22.03 8.00
C ASN A 245 11.06 21.14 7.87
N SER A 246 10.66 20.77 6.66
CA SER A 246 9.35 20.15 6.39
C SER A 246 9.41 19.11 5.27
N ALA A 247 8.28 18.40 5.06
CA ALA A 247 8.05 17.45 4.01
C ALA A 247 9.19 16.44 3.80
N PRO A 248 9.53 15.61 4.80
CA PRO A 248 10.57 14.60 4.66
C PRO A 248 10.10 13.46 3.74
N ALA A 249 10.98 12.98 2.86
CA ALA A 249 10.78 11.80 2.04
C ALA A 249 12.01 10.90 2.08
N TRP A 250 11.83 9.62 2.38
CA TRP A 250 12.92 8.65 2.42
C TRP A 250 13.36 8.22 1.03
N SER A 251 14.66 8.05 0.83
CA SER A 251 15.16 7.30 -0.32
C SER A 251 14.77 5.82 -0.23
N ASN A 252 14.64 5.14 -1.36
CA ASN A 252 14.15 3.76 -1.43
C ASN A 252 15.07 2.76 -0.70
N ASP A 253 16.35 3.08 -0.54
CA ASP A 253 17.32 2.29 0.24
C ASP A 253 17.33 2.63 1.73
N GLY A 254 16.56 3.64 2.15
CA GLY A 254 16.45 4.11 3.53
C GLY A 254 17.68 4.81 4.08
N ARG A 255 18.66 5.14 3.24
CA ARG A 255 19.91 5.76 3.68
C ARG A 255 19.86 7.27 3.72
N GLN A 256 18.97 7.89 2.95
CA GLN A 256 18.84 9.32 2.81
C GLN A 256 17.43 9.80 3.04
N ILE A 257 17.29 11.06 3.41
CA ILE A 257 16.04 11.81 3.45
C ILE A 257 16.21 13.05 2.58
N VAL A 258 15.26 13.27 1.67
CA VAL A 258 15.08 14.58 1.03
C VAL A 258 14.01 15.34 1.80
N ALA A 259 14.26 16.62 2.06
CA ALA A 259 13.33 17.48 2.79
C ALA A 259 13.34 18.90 2.23
N THR A 260 12.28 19.63 2.53
CA THR A 260 12.18 21.06 2.23
C THR A 260 12.80 21.87 3.38
N LEU A 261 13.84 22.64 3.07
CA LEU A 261 14.48 23.55 4.03
C LEU A 261 14.45 24.99 3.51
N SER A 262 14.22 25.96 4.42
CA SER A 262 14.31 27.40 4.08
C SER A 262 15.53 28.09 4.70
N ARG A 263 16.62 27.33 4.97
CA ARG A 263 17.82 27.82 5.69
C ARG A 263 18.58 28.97 5.00
N GLU A 264 18.47 29.06 3.69
CA GLU A 264 19.16 30.05 2.85
C GLU A 264 18.19 31.05 2.19
N GLY A 265 16.98 31.22 2.75
CA GLY A 265 15.97 32.13 2.22
C GLY A 265 14.69 31.37 1.82
N GLY A 266 14.42 31.16 0.52
CA GLY A 266 13.26 30.44 0.02
C GLY A 266 13.28 28.95 0.33
N SER A 267 12.11 28.32 0.28
CA SER A 267 11.96 26.86 0.46
C SER A 267 12.56 26.10 -0.71
N GLN A 268 13.54 25.25 -0.44
CA GLN A 268 14.25 24.46 -1.44
C GLN A 268 14.41 23.02 -0.98
N LEU A 269 14.67 22.11 -1.90
CA LEU A 269 14.93 20.71 -1.58
C LEU A 269 16.39 20.48 -1.21
N TYR A 270 16.58 19.72 -0.15
CA TYR A 270 17.90 19.29 0.35
C TYR A 270 17.88 17.79 0.61
N VAL A 271 19.00 17.14 0.36
CA VAL A 271 19.23 15.73 0.73
C VAL A 271 20.23 15.66 1.88
N MET A 272 19.98 14.75 2.81
CA MET A 272 20.83 14.47 3.97
C MET A 272 20.81 12.98 4.30
N ASP A 273 21.77 12.52 5.10
CA ASP A 273 21.72 11.14 5.60
C ASP A 273 20.49 10.93 6.48
N ALA A 274 19.92 9.72 6.44
CA ALA A 274 18.75 9.35 7.23
C ALA A 274 18.98 9.47 8.75
N GLY A 275 20.24 9.43 9.17
CA GLY A 275 20.67 9.68 10.53
C GLY A 275 20.80 11.16 10.88
N GLY A 276 20.54 12.09 9.99
CA GLY A 276 20.85 13.52 10.11
C GLY A 276 22.28 13.83 9.68
N GLY A 277 22.64 15.09 9.61
CA GLY A 277 23.94 15.58 9.17
C GLY A 277 23.82 16.86 8.35
N GLU A 278 24.91 17.28 7.71
CA GLU A 278 24.90 18.50 6.89
C GLU A 278 24.11 18.25 5.59
N PRO A 279 23.07 19.04 5.29
CA PRO A 279 22.25 18.85 4.11
C PRO A 279 22.91 19.43 2.86
N ARG A 280 22.87 18.70 1.75
CA ARG A 280 23.25 19.16 0.42
C ARG A 280 22.04 19.68 -0.34
N ARG A 281 22.09 20.90 -0.80
CA ARG A 281 21.02 21.53 -1.59
C ARG A 281 20.88 20.86 -2.96
N LEU A 282 19.64 20.57 -3.37
CA LEU A 282 19.28 19.95 -4.64
C LEU A 282 18.69 20.95 -5.64
N THR A 283 17.83 21.87 -5.19
CA THR A 283 17.20 22.87 -6.05
C THR A 283 17.79 24.25 -5.78
N GLN A 284 17.91 25.08 -6.85
CA GLN A 284 18.40 26.45 -6.79
C GLN A 284 17.46 27.34 -7.62
N SER A 285 16.34 27.71 -7.03
CA SER A 285 15.35 28.58 -7.66
C SER A 285 14.96 29.72 -6.72
N SER A 286 14.31 30.75 -7.26
CA SER A 286 13.65 31.79 -6.47
C SER A 286 12.24 31.37 -6.04
N SER A 287 11.78 30.22 -6.46
CA SER A 287 10.46 29.66 -6.23
C SER A 287 10.41 28.81 -4.97
N ILE A 288 9.23 28.46 -4.53
CA ILE A 288 8.98 27.48 -3.47
C ILE A 288 9.08 26.09 -4.08
N ASP A 289 10.06 25.30 -3.65
CA ASP A 289 10.20 23.89 -3.99
C ASP A 289 9.94 23.04 -2.73
N THR A 290 8.91 22.17 -2.76
CA THR A 290 8.43 21.44 -1.58
C THR A 290 7.83 20.07 -1.95
N GLU A 291 7.42 19.28 -0.93
CA GLU A 291 6.76 17.98 -1.06
C GLU A 291 7.49 17.01 -2.01
N PRO A 292 8.77 16.69 -1.71
CA PRO A 292 9.51 15.76 -2.54
C PRO A 292 8.99 14.33 -2.39
N ALA A 293 9.00 13.57 -3.50
CA ALA A 293 8.72 12.14 -3.53
C ALA A 293 9.69 11.44 -4.49
N PHE A 294 10.28 10.32 -4.08
CA PHE A 294 11.17 9.54 -4.94
C PHE A 294 10.38 8.68 -5.94
N SER A 295 10.92 8.54 -7.16
CA SER A 295 10.49 7.50 -8.09
C SER A 295 10.79 6.10 -7.55
N ALA A 296 10.10 5.07 -8.07
CA ALA A 296 10.28 3.68 -7.63
C ALA A 296 11.73 3.16 -7.80
N ASP A 297 12.48 3.66 -8.79
CA ASP A 297 13.88 3.33 -9.01
C ASP A 297 14.88 4.20 -8.21
N GLY A 298 14.37 5.19 -7.44
CA GLY A 298 15.17 6.11 -6.63
C GLY A 298 16.00 7.12 -7.40
N LYS A 299 15.91 7.18 -8.74
CA LYS A 299 16.75 8.03 -9.58
C LYS A 299 16.18 9.42 -9.83
N THR A 300 14.88 9.59 -9.62
CA THR A 300 14.14 10.83 -9.88
C THR A 300 13.43 11.28 -8.61
N ILE A 301 13.38 12.60 -8.38
CA ILE A 301 12.55 13.23 -7.36
C ILE A 301 11.47 14.01 -8.06
N PHE A 302 10.22 13.73 -7.71
CA PHE A 302 9.06 14.55 -8.05
C PHE A 302 8.80 15.51 -6.90
N PHE A 303 8.36 16.72 -7.19
CA PHE A 303 8.17 17.73 -6.17
C PHE A 303 7.22 18.84 -6.64
N VAL A 304 6.68 19.60 -5.72
CA VAL A 304 5.84 20.75 -6.00
C VAL A 304 6.70 21.99 -6.16
N SER A 305 6.43 22.80 -7.19
CA SER A 305 7.07 24.09 -7.41
C SER A 305 6.10 25.13 -8.01
N ASP A 306 6.21 26.37 -7.56
CA ASP A 306 5.47 27.50 -8.12
C ASP A 306 6.25 28.30 -9.18
N ARG A 307 7.38 27.75 -9.69
CA ARG A 307 8.24 28.39 -10.70
C ARG A 307 7.53 28.75 -12.00
N GLY A 308 6.39 28.14 -12.28
CA GLY A 308 5.50 28.43 -13.42
C GLY A 308 4.37 29.41 -13.09
N GLY A 309 4.41 30.07 -11.92
CA GLY A 309 3.41 31.03 -11.45
C GLY A 309 2.36 30.44 -10.49
N ALA A 310 2.13 29.13 -10.50
CA ALA A 310 1.23 28.42 -9.59
C ALA A 310 1.81 27.05 -9.27
N PRO A 311 1.45 26.43 -8.11
CA PRO A 311 1.94 25.12 -7.72
C PRO A 311 1.64 24.06 -8.77
N GLN A 312 2.71 23.40 -9.23
CA GLN A 312 2.66 22.29 -10.19
C GLN A 312 3.69 21.23 -9.79
N ILE A 313 3.52 20.02 -10.27
CA ILE A 313 4.48 18.95 -10.04
C ILE A 313 5.56 19.00 -11.09
N TYR A 314 6.80 18.99 -10.63
CA TYR A 314 8.03 18.93 -11.40
C TYR A 314 8.80 17.67 -11.06
N ARG A 315 9.74 17.28 -11.90
CA ARG A 315 10.69 16.20 -11.64
C ARG A 315 12.11 16.64 -11.95
N MET A 316 13.06 16.04 -11.25
CA MET A 316 14.49 16.20 -11.52
C MET A 316 15.26 14.94 -11.13
N SER A 317 16.52 14.84 -11.55
CA SER A 317 17.40 13.78 -11.05
C SER A 317 17.55 13.85 -9.52
N ALA A 318 17.58 12.69 -8.84
CA ALA A 318 17.87 12.62 -7.41
C ALA A 318 19.27 13.14 -7.03
N ALA A 319 20.19 13.23 -8.00
CA ALA A 319 21.48 13.87 -7.83
C ALA A 319 21.41 15.42 -7.85
N GLY A 320 20.27 15.99 -8.25
CA GLY A 320 20.07 17.42 -8.51
C GLY A 320 20.12 17.74 -10.00
N GLY A 321 19.99 19.01 -10.36
CA GLY A 321 20.03 19.50 -11.73
C GLY A 321 18.75 20.21 -12.18
N ASN A 322 18.48 20.20 -13.49
CA ASN A 322 17.33 20.90 -14.06
C ASN A 322 16.02 20.20 -13.71
N ALA A 323 15.01 21.01 -13.44
CA ALA A 323 13.66 20.53 -13.16
C ALA A 323 12.78 20.65 -14.41
N GLU A 324 12.01 19.60 -14.68
CA GLU A 324 11.04 19.53 -15.77
C GLU A 324 9.62 19.49 -15.20
N ARG A 325 8.68 20.23 -15.78
CA ARG A 325 7.27 20.19 -15.38
C ARG A 325 6.62 18.88 -15.80
N VAL A 326 5.82 18.30 -14.91
CA VAL A 326 5.11 17.04 -15.13
C VAL A 326 3.60 17.26 -15.33
N THR A 327 3.00 18.15 -14.56
CA THR A 327 1.56 18.42 -14.62
C THR A 327 1.26 19.67 -15.45
N PHE A 328 0.34 19.53 -16.41
CA PHE A 328 -0.06 20.63 -17.32
C PHE A 328 -1.56 20.94 -17.23
N ASN A 329 -2.38 20.00 -16.75
CA ASN A 329 -3.80 20.16 -16.58
C ASN A 329 -4.09 20.82 -15.23
N GLY A 330 -5.00 21.79 -15.23
CA GLY A 330 -5.31 22.58 -14.04
C GLY A 330 -4.23 23.60 -13.68
N ASN A 331 -4.54 24.45 -12.72
CA ASN A 331 -3.68 25.54 -12.27
C ASN A 331 -3.11 25.34 -10.86
N TYR A 332 -3.39 24.22 -10.22
CA TYR A 332 -2.92 23.92 -8.86
C TYR A 332 -2.83 22.41 -8.67
N ASN A 333 -1.62 21.88 -8.64
CA ASN A 333 -1.34 20.45 -8.48
C ASN A 333 -0.25 20.25 -7.43
N ILE A 334 -0.55 19.45 -6.38
CA ILE A 334 0.30 19.26 -5.19
C ILE A 334 0.29 17.80 -4.72
N SER A 335 1.07 17.48 -3.70
CA SER A 335 1.13 16.20 -2.98
C SER A 335 1.36 15.00 -3.91
N PRO A 336 2.47 14.98 -4.68
CA PRO A 336 2.79 13.84 -5.52
C PRO A 336 3.12 12.61 -4.69
N ALA A 337 2.52 11.47 -5.01
CA ALA A 337 2.84 10.16 -4.48
C ALA A 337 3.09 9.20 -5.64
N LEU A 338 4.21 8.46 -5.62
CA LEU A 338 4.59 7.55 -6.70
C LEU A 338 4.21 6.11 -6.34
N SER A 339 3.66 5.38 -7.31
CA SER A 339 3.38 3.96 -7.10
C SER A 339 4.67 3.15 -6.98
N PRO A 340 4.77 2.18 -6.06
CA PRO A 340 5.94 1.32 -5.90
C PRO A 340 6.36 0.56 -7.16
N ASP A 341 5.44 0.29 -8.10
CA ASP A 341 5.74 -0.33 -9.40
C ASP A 341 6.24 0.66 -10.46
N GLY A 342 6.29 1.96 -10.13
CA GLY A 342 6.79 3.03 -10.99
C GLY A 342 5.89 3.43 -12.16
N LYS A 343 4.65 2.94 -12.21
CA LYS A 343 3.75 3.19 -13.33
C LYS A 343 2.90 4.43 -13.18
N TYR A 344 2.55 4.79 -11.94
CA TYR A 344 1.57 5.82 -11.65
C TYR A 344 2.08 6.88 -10.68
N MET A 345 1.52 8.07 -10.79
CA MET A 345 1.60 9.14 -9.80
C MET A 345 0.19 9.55 -9.39
N ALA A 346 -0.11 9.45 -8.11
CA ALA A 346 -1.28 10.06 -7.50
C ALA A 346 -0.92 11.49 -7.07
N TYR A 347 -1.85 12.43 -7.20
CA TYR A 347 -1.64 13.80 -6.78
C TYR A 347 -2.97 14.52 -6.54
N ILE A 348 -2.93 15.63 -5.83
CA ILE A 348 -4.11 16.45 -5.57
C ILE A 348 -4.15 17.60 -6.55
N SER A 349 -5.29 17.76 -7.22
CA SER A 349 -5.57 18.87 -8.14
C SER A 349 -6.76 19.69 -7.69
N ARG A 350 -6.68 21.00 -7.85
CA ARG A 350 -7.81 21.90 -7.60
C ARG A 350 -8.71 21.99 -8.83
N VAL A 351 -9.89 21.38 -8.74
CA VAL A 351 -10.89 21.31 -9.82
C VAL A 351 -12.18 21.96 -9.34
N GLY A 352 -12.62 23.03 -10.01
CA GLY A 352 -13.86 23.73 -9.62
C GLY A 352 -13.87 24.29 -8.19
N GLY A 353 -12.69 24.62 -7.64
CA GLY A 353 -12.53 25.08 -6.26
C GLY A 353 -12.37 23.98 -5.21
N ALA A 354 -12.62 22.72 -5.55
CA ALA A 354 -12.46 21.55 -4.71
C ALA A 354 -11.11 20.84 -4.96
N PHE A 355 -10.56 20.22 -3.93
CA PHE A 355 -9.37 19.38 -4.05
C PHE A 355 -9.77 17.94 -4.36
N LYS A 356 -9.21 17.40 -5.44
CA LYS A 356 -9.57 16.10 -6.00
C LYS A 356 -8.32 15.24 -6.21
N LEU A 357 -8.42 13.96 -5.88
CA LEU A 357 -7.38 13.00 -6.16
C LEU A 357 -7.36 12.67 -7.66
N GLN A 358 -6.21 12.85 -8.27
CA GLN A 358 -5.90 12.51 -9.65
C GLN A 358 -4.92 11.33 -9.70
N LEU A 359 -5.02 10.52 -10.74
CA LEU A 359 -4.05 9.48 -11.06
C LEU A 359 -3.48 9.74 -12.45
N MET A 360 -2.17 9.83 -12.55
CA MET A 360 -1.42 9.96 -13.81
C MET A 360 -0.73 8.67 -14.17
N ASP A 361 -0.90 8.21 -15.40
CA ASP A 361 -0.02 7.20 -16.01
C ASP A 361 1.29 7.89 -16.40
N LEU A 362 2.40 7.48 -15.79
CA LEU A 362 3.70 8.10 -16.01
C LEU A 362 4.29 7.80 -17.39
N ALA A 363 3.90 6.72 -18.06
CA ALA A 363 4.35 6.38 -19.40
C ALA A 363 3.63 7.21 -20.47
N GLY A 364 2.32 7.36 -20.34
CA GLY A 364 1.50 8.12 -21.30
C GLY A 364 1.29 9.58 -20.93
N GLY A 365 1.59 10.02 -19.72
CA GLY A 365 1.37 11.39 -19.24
C GLY A 365 -0.12 11.76 -19.10
N THR A 366 -1.03 10.78 -19.20
CA THR A 366 -2.47 11.00 -19.09
C THR A 366 -2.93 10.96 -17.64
N SER A 367 -3.84 11.86 -17.27
CA SER A 367 -4.38 11.93 -15.91
C SER A 367 -5.89 11.77 -15.90
N ALA A 368 -6.41 11.09 -14.88
CA ALA A 368 -7.83 10.94 -14.62
C ALA A 368 -8.15 11.28 -13.16
N GLN A 369 -9.29 11.93 -12.92
CA GLN A 369 -9.84 12.12 -11.58
C GLN A 369 -10.43 10.79 -11.10
N ILE A 370 -10.03 10.35 -9.90
CA ILE A 370 -10.48 9.07 -9.33
C ILE A 370 -11.37 9.22 -8.08
N THR A 371 -11.59 10.46 -7.61
CA THR A 371 -12.48 10.75 -6.49
C THR A 371 -13.54 11.77 -6.86
N ASP A 372 -14.65 11.71 -6.13
CA ASP A 372 -15.80 12.64 -6.20
C ASP A 372 -15.94 13.51 -4.94
N THR A 373 -15.15 13.24 -3.91
CA THR A 373 -15.04 14.04 -2.68
C THR A 373 -14.46 15.44 -2.94
N SER A 374 -14.48 16.37 -1.99
CA SER A 374 -14.19 17.79 -2.23
C SER A 374 -12.97 18.35 -1.52
N ALA A 375 -12.40 17.58 -0.59
CA ALA A 375 -11.29 18.02 0.25
C ALA A 375 -10.25 16.89 0.40
N ASP A 376 -9.86 16.30 -0.74
CA ASP A 376 -8.89 15.21 -0.75
C ASP A 376 -7.50 15.76 -0.48
N GLU A 377 -6.72 15.02 0.32
CA GLU A 377 -5.35 15.38 0.65
C GLU A 377 -4.46 14.15 0.86
N SER A 378 -3.16 14.34 0.70
CA SER A 378 -2.09 13.42 1.10
C SER A 378 -2.31 11.98 0.63
N PRO A 379 -2.39 11.73 -0.69
CA PRO A 379 -2.49 10.37 -1.20
C PRO A 379 -1.21 9.58 -0.91
N SER A 380 -1.35 8.29 -0.56
CA SER A 380 -0.22 7.37 -0.42
C SER A 380 -0.61 5.99 -0.98
N PHE A 381 0.28 5.38 -1.76
CA PHE A 381 0.03 4.07 -2.37
C PHE A 381 0.26 2.93 -1.39
N ALA A 382 -0.59 1.92 -1.47
CA ALA A 382 -0.31 0.61 -0.91
C ALA A 382 0.95 0.00 -1.57
N PRO A 383 1.74 -0.81 -0.84
CA PRO A 383 3.02 -1.31 -1.35
C PRO A 383 2.92 -2.26 -2.56
N ASN A 384 1.73 -2.80 -2.86
CA ASN A 384 1.46 -3.56 -4.09
C ASN A 384 0.98 -2.68 -5.25
N SER A 385 0.90 -1.36 -5.10
CA SER A 385 0.46 -0.41 -6.13
C SER A 385 -0.99 -0.58 -6.59
N ARG A 386 -1.88 -1.20 -5.79
CA ARG A 386 -3.27 -1.47 -6.20
C ARG A 386 -4.31 -0.59 -5.51
N LEU A 387 -3.97 -0.04 -4.37
CA LEU A 387 -4.82 0.86 -3.61
C LEU A 387 -4.08 2.16 -3.28
N ILE A 388 -4.85 3.21 -3.06
CA ILE A 388 -4.39 4.50 -2.56
C ILE A 388 -5.18 4.81 -1.29
N VAL A 389 -4.49 5.15 -0.19
CA VAL A 389 -5.10 5.79 0.97
C VAL A 389 -5.02 7.30 0.81
N TYR A 390 -6.04 8.01 1.26
CA TYR A 390 -6.10 9.48 1.26
C TYR A 390 -7.00 9.98 2.38
N ALA A 391 -6.78 11.19 2.85
CA ALA A 391 -7.70 11.84 3.76
C ALA A 391 -8.67 12.72 2.96
N THR A 392 -9.92 12.85 3.44
CA THR A 392 -10.96 13.64 2.79
C THR A 392 -12.07 14.02 3.76
N GLN A 393 -12.98 14.87 3.33
CA GLN A 393 -14.24 15.14 4.02
C GLN A 393 -15.39 14.35 3.39
N GLN A 394 -16.09 13.57 4.21
CA GLN A 394 -17.29 12.86 3.82
C GLN A 394 -18.44 13.29 4.75
N GLN A 395 -19.49 13.86 4.16
CA GLN A 395 -20.64 14.39 4.92
C GLN A 395 -20.24 15.39 6.03
N GLY A 396 -19.26 16.24 5.74
CA GLY A 396 -18.76 17.25 6.68
C GLY A 396 -17.89 16.73 7.83
N ARG A 397 -17.46 15.45 7.74
CA ARG A 397 -16.54 14.83 8.71
C ARG A 397 -15.30 14.36 8.01
N GLU A 398 -14.16 14.55 8.65
CA GLU A 398 -12.89 14.01 8.18
C GLU A 398 -12.91 12.47 8.19
N ALA A 399 -12.29 11.87 7.20
CA ALA A 399 -12.22 10.43 7.03
C ALA A 399 -10.95 10.00 6.31
N LEU A 400 -10.40 8.85 6.70
CA LEU A 400 -9.46 8.11 5.87
C LEU A 400 -10.23 7.20 4.94
N MET A 401 -9.89 7.26 3.67
CA MET A 401 -10.49 6.45 2.62
C MET A 401 -9.42 5.69 1.87
N THR A 402 -9.75 4.52 1.37
CA THR A 402 -8.97 3.85 0.33
C THR A 402 -9.76 3.84 -0.97
N THR A 403 -9.04 3.82 -2.09
CA THR A 403 -9.65 3.68 -3.42
C THR A 403 -8.79 2.78 -4.30
N THR A 404 -9.44 2.03 -5.21
CA THR A 404 -8.77 1.37 -6.33
C THR A 404 -8.27 2.42 -7.34
N LEU A 405 -7.34 2.05 -8.21
CA LEU A 405 -6.75 2.98 -9.18
C LEU A 405 -7.77 3.50 -10.22
N ASP A 406 -8.84 2.76 -10.47
CA ASP A 406 -9.94 3.18 -11.34
C ASP A 406 -11.03 3.98 -10.61
N GLY A 407 -10.87 4.20 -9.30
CA GLY A 407 -11.79 4.96 -8.45
C GLY A 407 -13.15 4.29 -8.19
N LYS A 408 -13.36 3.05 -8.63
CA LYS A 408 -14.67 2.38 -8.53
C LYS A 408 -14.97 1.82 -7.15
N ILE A 409 -13.96 1.26 -6.48
CA ILE A 409 -14.12 0.71 -5.13
C ILE A 409 -13.49 1.70 -4.17
N LYS A 410 -14.29 2.20 -3.25
CA LYS A 410 -13.89 3.11 -2.18
C LYS A 410 -14.31 2.53 -0.85
N ALA A 411 -13.42 2.51 0.11
CA ALA A 411 -13.71 2.03 1.46
C ALA A 411 -13.26 3.06 2.49
N ARG A 412 -14.13 3.30 3.47
CA ARG A 412 -13.76 4.10 4.64
C ARG A 412 -12.97 3.21 5.60
N LEU A 413 -11.84 3.70 6.07
CA LEU A 413 -11.08 3.03 7.11
C LEU A 413 -11.75 3.24 8.47
N ALA A 414 -11.74 2.17 9.27
CA ALA A 414 -12.34 2.20 10.61
C ALA A 414 -11.43 2.93 11.62
N GLY A 415 -11.92 3.10 12.84
CA GLY A 415 -11.14 3.50 14.03
C GLY A 415 -10.77 4.97 14.14
N ALA A 416 -10.60 5.69 13.04
CA ALA A 416 -10.16 7.07 13.07
C ALA A 416 -11.34 8.04 13.25
N SER A 417 -11.31 8.86 14.32
CA SER A 417 -12.30 9.91 14.59
C SER A 417 -11.61 11.24 14.91
N GLY A 418 -12.24 12.35 14.54
CA GLY A 418 -11.70 13.70 14.72
C GLY A 418 -11.23 14.31 13.41
N ASP A 419 -10.42 15.36 13.47
CA ASP A 419 -9.74 15.97 12.33
C ASP A 419 -8.55 15.09 11.94
N ILE A 420 -8.73 14.25 10.91
CA ILE A 420 -7.78 13.23 10.47
C ILE A 420 -7.09 13.71 9.22
N ARG A 421 -5.77 13.62 9.19
CA ARG A 421 -4.93 14.16 8.11
C ARG A 421 -3.72 13.31 7.80
N GLU A 422 -3.18 13.53 6.62
CA GLU A 422 -1.84 13.14 6.17
C GLU A 422 -1.54 11.65 6.38
N PRO A 423 -2.37 10.75 5.82
CA PRO A 423 -2.06 9.34 5.86
C PRO A 423 -0.82 9.00 5.04
N ASP A 424 -0.04 8.03 5.52
CA ASP A 424 1.04 7.40 4.77
C ASP A 424 0.98 5.88 4.92
N TRP A 425 0.99 5.16 3.80
CA TRP A 425 0.93 3.71 3.78
C TRP A 425 2.31 3.11 3.95
N GLY A 426 2.49 2.28 4.96
CA GLY A 426 3.74 1.60 5.23
C GLY A 426 4.09 0.52 4.20
N PRO A 427 5.36 0.10 4.15
CA PRO A 427 5.81 -0.97 3.27
C PRO A 427 5.26 -2.33 3.72
N PHE A 428 5.50 -3.38 2.92
CA PHE A 428 5.23 -4.75 3.34
C PHE A 428 5.91 -5.06 4.68
N SER A 429 5.16 -5.70 5.59
CA SER A 429 5.71 -6.22 6.85
C SER A 429 6.76 -7.30 6.55
N ARG A 430 7.92 -7.21 7.19
CA ARG A 430 8.99 -8.21 7.09
C ARG A 430 8.74 -9.36 8.03
#